data_aa78aeb8d1179940571af4e03e6d9498
#
_entry.id   aa78aeb8d1179940571af4e03e6d9498
#
_cell.length_a   1.000
_cell.length_b   1.000
_cell.length_c   1.000
_cell.angle_alpha   90.00
_cell.angle_beta   90.00
_cell.angle_gamma   90.00
#
_symmetry.space_group_name_H-M   'P 1'
#
loop_
_entity.id
_entity.type
_entity.pdbx_description
1 polymer ?
#
loop_
_entity_poly.entity_id
_entity_poly.type
_entity_poly.pdbx_seq_one_letter_code
_entity_poly.pdbx_strand_id
1 'polypeptide(L)'
;MNGILYLEDGTVYSGRCFGKHGTAVGELVFNTSMTGYGEILTDPSYAGQIINMTYPLIGNYGVNEKHLESKKIYARGLVVRSICMNPSNYTSEETVSSMLEEMNIIGIEAVDTRSITKKIRNKGTMRCVITSEDLTVRQLQSYFENIEYPNKFVQEVSTKESYHIEGKGHKVEIGRASCRERV
;
A
#
# COMPACT_ATOMS: atom_id res chain seq x y z
N MET A 1 2.24 15.50 10.67
CA MET A 1 3.49 16.15 10.19
C MET A 1 3.38 16.52 8.74
N ASN A 2 4.08 17.57 8.30
CA ASN A 2 4.15 17.90 6.88
C ASN A 2 4.84 16.76 6.13
N GLY A 3 4.37 16.50 4.92
CA GLY A 3 4.92 15.47 4.06
C GLY A 3 4.77 15.81 2.60
N ILE A 4 5.53 15.10 1.79
CA ILE A 4 5.58 15.29 0.35
C ILE A 4 5.37 13.95 -0.35
N LEU A 5 4.52 13.94 -1.37
CA LEU A 5 4.46 12.92 -2.39
C LEU A 5 5.12 13.48 -3.65
N TYR A 6 6.24 12.90 -4.06
CA TYR A 6 7.00 13.27 -5.24
C TYR A 6 6.87 12.20 -6.31
N LEU A 7 6.48 12.58 -7.52
CA LEU A 7 6.34 11.68 -8.66
C LEU A 7 7.57 11.76 -9.57
N GLU A 8 7.87 10.68 -10.27
CA GLU A 8 9.03 10.61 -11.17
C GLU A 8 8.99 11.62 -12.33
N ASP A 9 7.80 12.16 -12.67
CA ASP A 9 7.65 13.23 -13.66
C ASP A 9 7.92 14.64 -13.09
N GLY A 10 8.39 14.72 -11.84
CA GLY A 10 8.70 15.97 -11.16
C GLY A 10 7.53 16.62 -10.44
N THR A 11 6.33 16.04 -10.50
CA THR A 11 5.15 16.58 -9.79
C THR A 11 5.27 16.38 -8.29
N VAL A 12 4.94 17.43 -7.54
CA VAL A 12 4.95 17.44 -6.07
C VAL A 12 3.55 17.67 -5.54
N TYR A 13 3.14 16.86 -4.59
CA TYR A 13 1.94 17.09 -3.79
C TYR A 13 2.35 17.22 -2.33
N SER A 14 1.99 18.36 -1.72
CA SER A 14 2.18 18.57 -0.28
C SER A 14 0.97 18.06 0.49
N GLY A 15 1.22 17.42 1.63
CA GLY A 15 0.19 16.86 2.48
C GLY A 15 0.67 16.70 3.92
N ARG A 16 0.01 15.82 4.66
CA ARG A 16 0.39 15.45 6.03
C ARG A 16 0.66 13.96 6.09
N CYS A 17 1.84 13.58 6.58
CA CYS A 17 2.17 12.18 6.80
C CYS A 17 1.52 11.66 8.09
N PHE A 18 1.16 10.38 8.06
CA PHE A 18 0.65 9.59 9.18
C PHE A 18 1.25 8.17 9.11
N GLY A 19 1.03 7.36 10.16
CA GLY A 19 1.74 6.08 10.30
C GLY A 19 3.21 6.29 10.60
N LYS A 20 4.10 5.51 9.98
CA LYS A 20 5.55 5.58 10.19
C LYS A 20 6.15 6.88 9.68
N HIS A 21 7.16 7.38 10.40
CA HIS A 21 8.06 8.43 9.93
C HIS A 21 9.12 7.90 8.97
N GLY A 22 9.55 8.73 8.02
CA GLY A 22 10.65 8.46 7.11
C GLY A 22 10.26 8.58 5.65
N THR A 23 10.87 7.77 4.81
CA THR A 23 10.70 7.81 3.35
C THR A 23 10.36 6.43 2.82
N ALA A 24 9.39 6.36 1.92
CA ALA A 24 9.06 5.16 1.16
C ALA A 24 9.04 5.44 -0.33
N VAL A 25 9.44 4.45 -1.10
CA VAL A 25 9.50 4.51 -2.56
C VAL A 25 8.79 3.30 -3.13
N GLY A 26 8.02 3.51 -4.19
CA GLY A 26 7.30 2.43 -4.86
C GLY A 26 6.66 2.85 -6.17
N GLU A 27 6.03 1.89 -6.82
CA GLU A 27 5.17 2.14 -7.95
C GLU A 27 3.83 2.68 -7.48
N LEU A 28 3.41 3.81 -8.00
CA LEU A 28 2.15 4.45 -7.64
C LEU A 28 1.01 3.83 -8.44
N VAL A 29 0.10 3.19 -7.74
CA VAL A 29 -1.13 2.62 -8.29
C VAL A 29 -2.35 3.24 -7.64
N PHE A 30 -3.53 3.11 -8.23
CA PHE A 30 -4.75 3.59 -7.61
C PHE A 30 -5.77 2.47 -7.42
N ASN A 31 -6.58 2.61 -6.39
CA ASN A 31 -7.73 1.75 -6.12
C ASN A 31 -8.97 2.61 -5.95
N THR A 32 -10.09 2.19 -6.57
CA THR A 32 -11.36 2.93 -6.58
C THR A 32 -12.38 2.40 -5.59
N SER A 33 -12.05 1.39 -4.81
CA SER A 33 -12.93 0.82 -3.80
C SER A 33 -13.26 1.84 -2.71
N MET A 34 -14.51 1.83 -2.25
CA MET A 34 -14.96 2.67 -1.14
C MET A 34 -14.71 2.02 0.23
N THR A 35 -14.55 0.71 0.23
CA THR A 35 -14.37 -0.15 1.41
C THR A 35 -13.27 -1.17 1.14
N GLY A 36 -12.88 -1.98 2.13
CA GLY A 36 -11.90 -3.03 1.96
C GLY A 36 -10.45 -2.52 1.98
N TYR A 37 -10.19 -1.39 2.63
CA TYR A 37 -8.84 -0.84 2.67
C TYR A 37 -7.87 -1.68 3.51
N GLY A 38 -8.35 -2.40 4.52
CA GLY A 38 -7.55 -3.35 5.29
C GLY A 38 -7.09 -4.52 4.42
N GLU A 39 -8.01 -5.10 3.67
CA GLU A 39 -7.78 -6.15 2.70
C GLU A 39 -6.80 -5.69 1.61
N ILE A 40 -7.03 -4.51 1.04
CA ILE A 40 -6.16 -3.92 0.00
C ILE A 40 -4.72 -3.74 0.51
N LEU A 41 -4.54 -3.22 1.71
CA LEU A 41 -3.21 -2.99 2.28
C LEU A 41 -2.45 -4.30 2.55
N THR A 42 -3.16 -5.34 2.95
CA THR A 42 -2.58 -6.64 3.29
C THR A 42 -2.56 -7.64 2.13
N ASP A 43 -3.10 -7.28 0.96
CA ASP A 43 -3.04 -8.12 -0.24
C ASP A 43 -1.61 -8.18 -0.78
N PRO A 44 -0.99 -9.38 -0.89
CA PRO A 44 0.34 -9.56 -1.45
C PRO A 44 0.51 -9.03 -2.89
N SER A 45 -0.57 -8.84 -3.62
CA SER A 45 -0.55 -8.28 -4.99
C SER A 45 -0.02 -6.85 -5.03
N TYR A 46 -0.10 -6.12 -3.91
CA TYR A 46 0.42 -4.75 -3.81
C TYR A 46 1.87 -4.67 -3.31
N ALA A 47 2.60 -5.78 -3.27
CA ALA A 47 4.01 -5.76 -2.88
C ALA A 47 4.82 -4.79 -3.75
N GLY A 48 5.55 -3.88 -3.10
CA GLY A 48 6.37 -2.86 -3.77
C GLY A 48 5.61 -1.62 -4.25
N GLN A 49 4.28 -1.58 -4.10
CA GLN A 49 3.43 -0.49 -4.58
C GLN A 49 3.05 0.50 -3.48
N ILE A 50 2.80 1.73 -3.89
CA ILE A 50 2.18 2.79 -3.08
C ILE A 50 0.77 2.99 -3.61
N ILE A 51 -0.21 2.83 -2.74
CA ILE A 51 -1.62 2.77 -3.12
C ILE A 51 -2.28 4.13 -2.94
N ASN A 52 -2.80 4.71 -4.02
CA ASN A 52 -3.63 5.92 -3.99
C ASN A 52 -5.11 5.52 -3.92
N MET A 53 -5.74 5.73 -2.78
CA MET A 53 -7.18 5.51 -2.61
C MET A 53 -7.97 6.69 -3.17
N THR A 54 -8.86 6.43 -4.13
CA THR A 54 -9.64 7.49 -4.77
C THR A 54 -10.84 7.94 -3.93
N TYR A 55 -11.33 7.07 -3.05
CA TYR A 55 -12.41 7.42 -2.14
C TYR A 55 -11.97 8.47 -1.13
N PRO A 56 -12.78 9.52 -0.91
CA PRO A 56 -12.32 10.70 -0.16
C PRO A 56 -11.99 10.45 1.31
N LEU A 57 -12.67 9.53 1.97
CA LEU A 57 -12.50 9.24 3.40
C LEU A 57 -12.14 7.77 3.61
N ILE A 58 -10.94 7.52 4.10
CA ILE A 58 -10.45 6.17 4.42
C ILE A 58 -10.36 6.02 5.94
N GLY A 59 -10.64 4.81 6.43
CA GLY A 59 -10.54 4.48 7.86
C GLY A 59 -11.83 4.68 8.67
N ASN A 60 -12.94 5.04 8.04
CA ASN A 60 -14.20 5.38 8.72
C ASN A 60 -14.84 4.23 9.52
N TYR A 61 -14.57 2.97 9.19
CA TYR A 61 -15.01 1.80 9.96
C TYR A 61 -13.87 1.08 10.69
N GLY A 62 -12.67 1.66 10.71
CA GLY A 62 -11.50 1.08 11.38
C GLY A 62 -10.95 -0.14 10.68
N VAL A 63 -10.15 -0.90 11.40
CA VAL A 63 -9.56 -2.17 10.95
C VAL A 63 -9.97 -3.28 11.90
N ASN A 64 -10.16 -4.49 11.36
CA ASN A 64 -10.40 -5.70 12.11
C ASN A 64 -9.57 -6.83 11.51
N GLU A 65 -8.81 -7.54 12.34
CA GLU A 65 -7.91 -8.62 11.89
C GLU A 65 -8.60 -9.70 11.07
N LYS A 66 -9.90 -9.95 11.31
CA LYS A 66 -10.68 -10.98 10.60
C LYS A 66 -10.90 -10.67 9.12
N HIS A 67 -10.70 -9.42 8.71
CA HIS A 67 -10.92 -8.95 7.34
C HIS A 67 -9.61 -8.72 6.59
N LEU A 68 -8.46 -9.06 7.18
CA LEU A 68 -7.17 -8.91 6.53
C LEU A 68 -6.87 -10.12 5.62
N GLU A 69 -6.32 -9.89 4.45
CA GLU A 69 -5.90 -10.93 3.50
C GLU A 69 -4.63 -11.65 3.96
N SER A 70 -3.82 -10.99 4.79
CA SER A 70 -2.60 -11.56 5.34
C SER A 70 -2.17 -10.88 6.64
N LYS A 71 -1.19 -11.46 7.33
CA LYS A 71 -0.69 -11.01 8.63
C LYS A 71 0.16 -9.72 8.57
N LYS A 72 0.48 -9.19 7.40
CA LYS A 72 1.30 -7.99 7.25
C LYS A 72 0.82 -7.14 6.08
N ILE A 73 1.17 -5.85 6.12
CA ILE A 73 1.00 -4.95 4.98
C ILE A 73 2.11 -5.24 3.97
N TYR A 74 1.73 -5.44 2.71
CA TYR A 74 2.67 -5.60 1.59
C TYR A 74 2.87 -4.31 0.82
N ALA A 75 1.90 -3.39 0.86
CA ALA A 75 2.04 -2.07 0.27
C ALA A 75 3.19 -1.29 0.92
N ARG A 76 3.90 -0.48 0.14
CA ARG A 76 5.00 0.38 0.61
C ARG A 76 4.51 1.70 1.21
N GLY A 77 3.30 2.12 0.90
CA GLY A 77 2.71 3.36 1.40
C GLY A 77 1.26 3.54 0.98
N LEU A 78 0.60 4.48 1.64
CA LEU A 78 -0.81 4.80 1.42
C LEU A 78 -0.99 6.29 1.14
N VAL A 79 -1.72 6.62 0.07
CA VAL A 79 -2.07 7.98 -0.32
C VAL A 79 -3.58 8.14 -0.24
N VAL A 80 -4.04 9.11 0.55
CA VAL A 80 -5.48 9.35 0.77
C VAL A 80 -5.82 10.83 0.69
N ARG A 81 -7.08 11.14 0.44
CA ARG A 81 -7.59 12.51 0.57
C ARG A 81 -7.77 12.91 2.03
N SER A 82 -8.35 12.00 2.83
CA SER A 82 -8.56 12.20 4.26
C SER A 82 -8.55 10.85 4.97
N ILE A 83 -7.90 10.79 6.13
CA ILE A 83 -7.89 9.64 7.01
C ILE A 83 -8.81 9.88 8.21
N CYS A 84 -9.60 8.88 8.58
CA CYS A 84 -10.45 8.91 9.76
C CYS A 84 -9.65 8.47 10.98
N MET A 85 -9.51 9.36 11.96
CA MET A 85 -8.79 9.08 13.20
C MET A 85 -9.71 8.48 14.29
N ASN A 86 -11.04 8.61 14.13
CA ASN A 86 -12.02 8.11 15.08
C ASN A 86 -13.07 7.26 14.34
N PRO A 87 -12.77 6.00 14.04
CA PRO A 87 -13.70 5.12 13.35
C PRO A 87 -14.96 4.89 14.19
N SER A 88 -16.11 4.81 13.52
CA SER A 88 -17.43 4.64 14.14
C SER A 88 -18.07 3.28 13.81
N ASN A 89 -17.34 2.20 14.04
CA ASN A 89 -17.85 0.84 13.83
C ASN A 89 -17.60 0.00 15.08
N TYR A 90 -18.61 -0.76 15.50
CA TYR A 90 -18.52 -1.64 16.68
C TYR A 90 -17.52 -2.79 16.54
N THR A 91 -17.13 -3.14 15.31
CA THR A 91 -16.12 -4.17 15.03
C THR A 91 -14.72 -3.60 14.88
N SER A 92 -14.54 -2.29 15.01
CA SER A 92 -13.22 -1.66 14.88
C SER A 92 -12.34 -2.04 16.06
N GLU A 93 -11.19 -2.60 15.81
CA GLU A 93 -10.16 -2.92 16.80
C GLU A 93 -9.12 -1.82 16.85
N GLU A 94 -8.79 -1.23 15.69
CA GLU A 94 -7.80 -0.16 15.58
C GLU A 94 -8.11 0.80 14.42
N THR A 95 -7.33 1.89 14.35
CA THR A 95 -7.37 2.82 13.21
C THR A 95 -6.41 2.39 12.11
N VAL A 96 -6.66 2.80 10.86
CA VAL A 96 -5.70 2.59 9.76
C VAL A 96 -4.35 3.25 10.08
N SER A 97 -4.34 4.41 10.74
CA SER A 97 -3.11 5.10 11.11
C SER A 97 -2.27 4.29 12.10
N SER A 98 -2.91 3.68 13.12
CA SER A 98 -2.26 2.82 14.10
C SER A 98 -1.67 1.57 13.44
N MET A 99 -2.47 0.89 12.62
CA MET A 99 -2.03 -0.28 11.85
C MET A 99 -0.80 0.03 10.97
N LEU A 100 -0.79 1.17 10.26
CA LEU A 100 0.35 1.57 9.45
C LEU A 100 1.60 1.84 10.30
N GLU A 101 1.45 2.47 11.47
CA GLU A 101 2.54 2.75 12.40
C GLU A 101 3.16 1.45 12.93
N GLU A 102 2.34 0.52 13.41
CA GLU A 102 2.78 -0.79 13.93
C GLU A 102 3.50 -1.62 12.86
N MET A 103 3.00 -1.59 11.63
CA MET A 103 3.59 -2.31 10.50
C MET A 103 4.68 -1.52 9.77
N ASN A 104 5.10 -0.36 10.30
CA ASN A 104 6.17 0.46 9.77
C ASN A 104 5.94 0.99 8.34
N ILE A 105 4.71 1.33 8.01
CA ILE A 105 4.30 1.87 6.71
C ILE A 105 3.96 3.36 6.84
N ILE A 106 4.41 4.16 5.88
CA ILE A 106 4.09 5.59 5.79
C ILE A 106 2.82 5.83 4.99
N GLY A 107 1.98 6.75 5.47
CA GLY A 107 0.85 7.27 4.73
C GLY A 107 0.96 8.78 4.53
N ILE A 108 0.27 9.31 3.52
CA ILE A 108 0.11 10.75 3.29
C ILE A 108 -1.35 11.09 3.02
N GLU A 109 -1.85 12.10 3.69
CA GLU A 109 -3.21 12.63 3.50
C GLU A 109 -3.21 14.09 3.04
N ALA A 110 -4.40 14.62 2.76
CA ALA A 110 -4.65 15.99 2.30
C ALA A 110 -4.08 16.29 0.90
N VAL A 111 -3.82 15.26 0.11
CA VAL A 111 -3.38 15.38 -1.29
C VAL A 111 -4.56 15.24 -2.26
N ASP A 112 -4.42 15.74 -3.50
CA ASP A 112 -5.44 15.60 -4.53
C ASP A 112 -5.36 14.22 -5.20
N THR A 113 -5.97 13.22 -4.55
CA THR A 113 -6.01 11.83 -5.02
C THR A 113 -6.69 11.69 -6.39
N ARG A 114 -7.64 12.58 -6.72
CA ARG A 114 -8.30 12.58 -8.03
C ARG A 114 -7.36 13.04 -9.15
N SER A 115 -6.55 14.07 -8.90
CA SER A 115 -5.52 14.53 -9.84
C SER A 115 -4.49 13.44 -10.09
N ILE A 116 -4.02 12.80 -9.02
CA ILE A 116 -3.09 11.66 -9.06
C ILE A 116 -3.68 10.53 -9.92
N THR A 117 -4.91 10.12 -9.65
CA THR A 117 -5.60 9.04 -10.39
C THR A 117 -5.71 9.35 -11.88
N LYS A 118 -6.09 10.58 -12.24
CA LYS A 118 -6.17 10.99 -13.65
C LYS A 118 -4.80 10.92 -14.33
N LYS A 119 -3.75 11.33 -13.62
CA LYS A 119 -2.38 11.30 -14.13
C LYS A 119 -1.92 9.87 -14.41
N ILE A 120 -2.07 8.95 -13.45
CA ILE A 120 -1.73 7.54 -13.60
C ILE A 120 -2.53 6.90 -14.75
N ARG A 121 -3.85 7.18 -14.82
CA ARG A 121 -4.70 6.63 -15.88
C ARG A 121 -4.26 7.07 -17.28
N ASN A 122 -3.78 8.29 -17.43
CA ASN A 122 -3.41 8.84 -18.72
C ASN A 122 -1.98 8.49 -19.15
N LYS A 123 -1.05 8.40 -18.19
CA LYS A 123 0.39 8.17 -18.45
C LYS A 123 0.84 6.73 -18.20
N GLY A 124 0.02 5.92 -17.56
CA GLY A 124 0.41 4.62 -17.01
C GLY A 124 0.91 4.75 -15.57
N THR A 125 1.30 3.62 -14.97
CA THR A 125 1.92 3.60 -13.65
C THR A 125 3.23 4.37 -13.65
N MET A 126 3.58 4.99 -12.51
CA MET A 126 4.80 5.75 -12.34
C MET A 126 5.35 5.56 -10.94
N ARG A 127 6.65 5.76 -10.79
CA ARG A 127 7.29 5.69 -9.47
C ARG A 127 6.98 6.95 -8.67
N CYS A 128 6.92 6.78 -7.36
CA CYS A 128 6.79 7.91 -6.45
C CYS A 128 7.58 7.70 -5.15
N VAL A 129 7.80 8.80 -4.46
CA VAL A 129 8.40 8.87 -3.12
C VAL A 129 7.41 9.54 -2.20
N ILE A 130 7.10 8.91 -1.06
CA ILE A 130 6.44 9.58 0.08
C ILE A 130 7.51 9.85 1.12
N THR A 131 7.57 11.07 1.63
CA THR A 131 8.51 11.41 2.69
C THR A 131 7.91 12.39 3.70
N SER A 132 8.24 12.19 4.98
CA SER A 132 8.02 13.13 6.07
C SER A 132 9.29 13.93 6.42
N GLU A 133 10.37 13.69 5.69
CA GLU A 133 11.67 14.35 5.89
C GLU A 133 11.78 15.56 4.97
N ASP A 134 12.58 16.54 5.39
CA ASP A 134 12.88 17.73 4.59
C ASP A 134 13.99 17.42 3.57
N LEU A 135 13.60 16.88 2.44
CA LEU A 135 14.50 16.48 1.36
C LEU A 135 14.44 17.46 0.19
N THR A 136 15.61 17.73 -0.36
CA THR A 136 15.72 18.50 -1.61
C THR A 136 15.23 17.69 -2.81
N VAL A 137 14.80 18.36 -3.87
CA VAL A 137 14.36 17.72 -5.13
C VAL A 137 15.43 16.77 -5.67
N ARG A 138 16.71 17.14 -5.56
CA ARG A 138 17.83 16.28 -6.01
C ARG A 138 17.93 14.98 -5.21
N GLN A 139 17.71 15.05 -3.89
CA GLN A 139 17.67 13.84 -3.05
C GLN A 139 16.47 12.98 -3.38
N LEU A 140 15.29 13.58 -3.62
CA LEU A 140 14.10 12.85 -4.05
C LEU A 140 14.32 12.14 -5.40
N GLN A 141 14.96 12.79 -6.36
CA GLN A 141 15.31 12.17 -7.64
C GLN A 141 16.27 11.00 -7.50
N SER A 142 17.25 11.07 -6.60
CA SER A 142 18.22 9.99 -6.38
C SER A 142 17.56 8.69 -5.89
N TYR A 143 16.39 8.75 -5.27
CA TYR A 143 15.63 7.56 -4.91
C TYR A 143 15.18 6.75 -6.13
N PHE A 144 14.90 7.39 -7.26
CA PHE A 144 14.50 6.70 -8.50
C PHE A 144 15.68 6.06 -9.23
N GLU A 145 16.89 6.61 -9.06
CA GLU A 145 18.12 6.10 -9.69
C GLU A 145 18.64 4.85 -8.97
N ASN A 146 18.45 4.78 -7.65
CA ASN A 146 19.00 3.75 -6.78
C ASN A 146 18.03 2.61 -6.47
N ILE A 147 16.81 2.64 -6.98
CA ILE A 147 15.88 1.55 -6.79
C ILE A 147 16.19 0.44 -7.79
N GLU A 148 16.87 -0.59 -7.31
CA GLU A 148 16.69 -1.92 -7.87
C GLU A 148 15.27 -2.34 -7.55
N TYR A 149 14.39 -2.35 -8.55
CA TYR A 149 13.12 -3.07 -8.43
C TYR A 149 13.46 -4.52 -8.11
N PRO A 150 13.18 -5.00 -6.92
CA PRO A 150 13.51 -6.38 -6.62
C PRO A 150 12.66 -7.25 -7.53
N ASN A 151 13.28 -7.92 -8.48
CA ASN A 151 12.69 -9.03 -9.25
C ASN A 151 12.27 -10.20 -8.32
N LYS A 152 12.12 -9.94 -7.02
CA LYS A 152 11.96 -10.91 -5.94
C LYS A 152 10.63 -10.78 -5.19
N PHE A 153 9.68 -9.98 -5.69
CA PHE A 153 8.37 -9.86 -5.03
C PHE A 153 7.69 -11.21 -4.84
N VAL A 154 7.78 -12.11 -5.84
CA VAL A 154 7.25 -13.47 -5.69
C VAL A 154 7.88 -14.20 -4.52
N GLN A 155 9.18 -14.06 -4.30
CA GLN A 155 9.87 -14.69 -3.15
C GLN A 155 9.51 -14.01 -1.82
N GLU A 156 9.23 -12.71 -1.84
CA GLU A 156 8.83 -11.94 -0.65
C GLU A 156 7.41 -12.31 -0.19
N VAL A 157 6.50 -12.54 -1.13
CA VAL A 157 5.09 -12.82 -0.84
C VAL A 157 4.76 -14.31 -0.74
N SER A 158 5.62 -15.18 -1.27
CA SER A 158 5.42 -16.63 -1.18
C SER A 158 5.63 -17.15 0.24
N THR A 159 4.86 -18.18 0.59
CA THR A 159 5.05 -18.86 1.87
C THR A 159 6.44 -19.50 1.91
N LYS A 160 7.11 -19.42 3.06
CA LYS A 160 8.45 -20.01 3.26
C LYS A 160 8.40 -21.43 3.77
N GLU A 161 7.29 -21.79 4.41
CA GLU A 161 7.06 -23.09 5.03
C GLU A 161 5.71 -23.64 4.61
N SER A 162 5.59 -24.93 4.50
CA SER A 162 4.30 -25.59 4.28
C SER A 162 3.46 -25.48 5.56
N TYR A 163 2.18 -25.21 5.42
CA TYR A 163 1.24 -25.17 6.52
C TYR A 163 -0.04 -25.93 6.18
N HIS A 164 -0.73 -26.40 7.19
CA HIS A 164 -2.00 -27.09 7.06
C HIS A 164 -3.12 -26.29 7.71
N ILE A 165 -4.23 -26.13 6.99
CA ILE A 165 -5.46 -25.55 7.52
C ILE A 165 -6.49 -26.66 7.65
N GLU A 166 -6.92 -26.95 8.86
CA GLU A 166 -7.97 -27.94 9.11
C GLU A 166 -9.32 -27.41 8.60
N GLY A 167 -10.01 -28.23 7.84
CA GLY A 167 -11.33 -27.94 7.29
C GLY A 167 -12.32 -29.07 7.58
N LYS A 168 -13.62 -28.73 7.58
CA LYS A 168 -14.74 -29.68 7.80
C LYS A 168 -15.49 -30.01 6.49
N GLY A 169 -14.87 -29.94 5.35
CA GLY A 169 -15.49 -30.19 4.05
C GLY A 169 -14.97 -31.45 3.36
N HIS A 170 -15.42 -31.64 2.11
CA HIS A 170 -14.84 -32.66 1.25
C HIS A 170 -13.38 -32.29 0.92
N LYS A 171 -12.50 -33.32 0.94
CA LYS A 171 -11.12 -33.13 0.51
C LYS A 171 -11.08 -32.82 -0.98
N VAL A 172 -10.49 -31.68 -1.33
CA VAL A 172 -10.27 -31.26 -2.72
C VAL A 172 -8.77 -31.10 -2.92
N GLU A 173 -8.23 -31.75 -3.93
CA GLU A 173 -6.83 -31.59 -4.31
C GLU A 173 -6.75 -30.63 -5.50
N ILE A 174 -6.02 -29.53 -5.33
CA ILE A 174 -5.80 -28.52 -6.37
C ILE A 174 -4.34 -28.58 -6.78
N GLY A 175 -4.08 -29.06 -7.99
CA GLY A 175 -2.75 -29.00 -8.60
C GLY A 175 -2.57 -27.70 -9.37
N ARG A 176 -1.44 -27.03 -9.16
CA ARG A 176 -1.02 -25.87 -9.97
C ARG A 176 0.20 -26.23 -10.78
N ALA A 177 0.04 -26.32 -12.10
CA ALA A 177 1.16 -26.44 -13.01
C ALA A 177 1.92 -25.11 -13.08
N SER A 178 3.24 -25.12 -12.87
CA SER A 178 4.06 -23.95 -13.08
C SER A 178 4.48 -23.88 -14.56
N CYS A 179 4.61 -22.67 -15.12
CA CYS A 179 5.11 -22.48 -16.48
C CYS A 179 6.58 -22.93 -16.67
N ARG A 180 7.26 -23.37 -15.62
CA ARG A 180 8.63 -23.88 -15.65
C ARG A 180 8.72 -25.39 -15.90
N GLU A 181 7.62 -26.12 -15.86
CA GLU A 181 7.55 -27.54 -16.21
C GLU A 181 7.37 -27.77 -17.71
N ARG A 182 7.99 -26.93 -18.54
CA ARG A 182 8.24 -27.33 -19.93
C ARG A 182 9.61 -27.95 -19.97
N VAL A 183 9.63 -29.22 -19.99
CA VAL A 183 10.72 -30.02 -20.51
C VAL A 183 10.77 -29.86 -22.02
#